data_1ee981bfa89ab6b2811c7dc98db2e6b7
#
_entry.id   1ee981bfa89ab6b2811c7dc98db2e6b7
#
_cell.length_a   1.000
_cell.length_b   1.000
_cell.length_c   1.000
_cell.angle_alpha   90.00
_cell.angle_beta   90.00
_cell.angle_gamma   90.00
#
_symmetry.space_group_name_H-M   'P 1'
#
loop_
_entity.id
_entity.type
_entity.pdbx_description
1 polymer ?
#
loop_
_entity_poly.entity_id
_entity_poly.type
_entity_poly.pdbx_seq_one_letter_code
_entity_poly.pdbx_strand_id
1 'polypeptide(L)'
;LSYGSKKPSKTTTYPPEASRKSPNRFGGAQKAHALYDDEKIGTLLTEKSVQFIEKNKEKPFFLYLATTNIHHPFTPAPRFKGSSECGLYGDFVHELDWMVGEIVKCLEENKLREKTLIIFTSDNGGMFNKGGQDAFQHGHRQNGDLLGFKFGVWEGGHRVPFIAKWPGKIKPASTSSQLISGVDLLATFAALTEQNIESEKLADSINVLPALIAEPAAPLRDHLILSPRYSSHLSLRQGKWMYIPAPGGGGFTGSKP
;
A
#
# COMPACT_ATOMS: atom_id res chain seq x y z
N LEU A 1 -9.13 -1.82 16.24
CA LEU A 1 -9.83 -1.69 14.95
C LEU A 1 -10.67 -2.93 14.72
N SER A 2 -11.98 -2.80 14.59
CA SER A 2 -12.85 -3.92 14.30
C SER A 2 -12.78 -4.26 12.82
N TYR A 3 -12.36 -5.46 12.51
CA TYR A 3 -12.39 -5.98 11.15
C TYR A 3 -13.80 -6.51 10.84
N GLY A 4 -14.44 -5.93 9.85
CA GLY A 4 -15.52 -6.57 9.13
C GLY A 4 -16.83 -6.81 9.88
N SER A 5 -17.16 -6.00 10.85
CA SER A 5 -18.54 -5.96 11.33
C SER A 5 -19.37 -5.14 10.34
N LYS A 6 -20.15 -5.83 9.51
CA LYS A 6 -21.13 -5.18 8.62
C LYS A 6 -22.22 -4.41 9.36
N LYS A 7 -22.25 -4.46 10.69
CA LYS A 7 -23.16 -3.72 11.56
C LYS A 7 -22.34 -3.01 12.61
N PRO A 8 -22.30 -1.69 12.62
CA PRO A 8 -21.65 -0.96 13.68
C PRO A 8 -22.29 -1.31 15.00
N SER A 9 -21.48 -1.71 15.95
CA SER A 9 -21.92 -2.05 17.31
C SER A 9 -21.59 -0.89 18.24
N LYS A 10 -22.52 -0.51 19.10
CA LYS A 10 -22.31 0.53 20.13
C LYS A 10 -21.18 0.18 21.11
N THR A 11 -20.80 -1.08 21.16
CA THR A 11 -19.67 -1.60 21.92
C THR A 11 -18.91 -2.56 21.04
N THR A 12 -18.01 -2.03 20.21
CA THR A 12 -17.21 -2.91 19.35
C THR A 12 -16.03 -3.42 20.15
N THR A 13 -16.07 -4.69 20.51
CA THR A 13 -14.89 -5.45 20.92
C THR A 13 -14.47 -6.28 19.73
N TYR A 14 -13.28 -6.09 19.24
CA TYR A 14 -12.82 -6.89 18.11
C TYR A 14 -11.71 -7.86 18.49
N PRO A 15 -11.82 -9.04 17.96
CA PRO A 15 -13.03 -9.76 17.53
C PRO A 15 -13.77 -10.32 18.77
N PRO A 16 -15.06 -10.05 18.94
CA PRO A 16 -15.76 -10.44 20.19
C PRO A 16 -15.70 -11.93 20.47
N GLU A 17 -15.86 -12.74 19.44
CA GLU A 17 -15.86 -14.20 19.60
C GLU A 17 -14.48 -14.83 19.36
N ALA A 18 -13.70 -14.31 18.44
CA ALA A 18 -12.36 -14.82 18.15
C ALA A 18 -11.41 -14.61 19.34
N SER A 19 -11.55 -13.54 20.10
CA SER A 19 -10.76 -13.29 21.30
C SER A 19 -11.02 -14.28 22.42
N ARG A 20 -12.21 -14.92 22.43
CA ARG A 20 -12.55 -15.97 23.39
C ARG A 20 -11.98 -17.34 23.01
N LYS A 21 -11.75 -17.57 21.71
CA LYS A 21 -11.36 -18.89 21.18
C LYS A 21 -9.88 -18.95 20.77
N SER A 22 -9.25 -17.83 20.54
CA SER A 22 -7.85 -17.76 20.14
C SER A 22 -7.18 -16.60 20.84
N PRO A 23 -6.13 -16.85 21.63
CA PRO A 23 -5.31 -15.76 22.14
C PRO A 23 -4.81 -14.97 20.95
N ASN A 24 -5.31 -13.78 20.83
CA ASN A 24 -4.99 -12.94 19.70
C ASN A 24 -3.49 -12.62 19.68
N ARG A 25 -2.79 -13.02 18.65
CA ARG A 25 -1.37 -12.67 18.45
C ARG A 25 -1.14 -11.16 18.35
N PHE A 26 -2.19 -10.40 18.13
CA PHE A 26 -2.18 -8.94 17.96
C PHE A 26 -2.78 -8.17 19.15
N GLY A 27 -2.88 -8.81 20.31
CA GLY A 27 -3.55 -8.25 21.48
C GLY A 27 -5.00 -8.72 21.62
N GLY A 28 -5.58 -8.60 22.81
CA GLY A 28 -6.96 -8.99 23.09
C GLY A 28 -7.98 -8.07 22.43
N ALA A 29 -9.26 -8.46 22.51
CA ALA A 29 -10.36 -7.61 22.10
C ALA A 29 -10.36 -6.31 22.92
N GLN A 30 -10.49 -5.18 22.26
CA GLN A 30 -10.54 -3.86 22.89
C GLN A 30 -11.86 -3.17 22.59
N LYS A 31 -12.36 -2.40 23.54
CA LYS A 31 -13.54 -1.56 23.31
C LYS A 31 -13.20 -0.49 22.28
N ALA A 32 -13.99 -0.39 21.24
CA ALA A 32 -13.95 0.76 20.36
C ALA A 32 -14.53 1.99 21.09
N HIS A 33 -13.86 3.11 20.99
CA HIS A 33 -14.33 4.37 21.58
C HIS A 33 -15.33 5.11 20.67
N ALA A 34 -15.54 4.63 19.44
CA ALA A 34 -16.50 5.16 18.48
C ALA A 34 -17.09 4.05 17.62
N LEU A 35 -18.22 4.32 17.00
CA LEU A 35 -18.79 3.45 15.97
C LEU A 35 -17.88 3.46 14.74
N TYR A 36 -17.65 2.27 14.20
CA TYR A 36 -16.90 2.07 12.99
C TYR A 36 -17.87 1.67 11.87
N ASP A 37 -17.93 2.50 10.84
CA ASP A 37 -18.75 2.28 9.64
C ASP A 37 -17.82 2.08 8.45
N ASP A 38 -17.67 0.83 8.03
CA ASP A 38 -16.74 0.43 6.98
C ASP A 38 -16.98 1.21 5.67
N GLU A 39 -18.24 1.47 5.31
CA GLU A 39 -18.61 2.13 4.07
C GLU A 39 -18.33 3.66 4.08
N LYS A 40 -17.94 4.21 5.21
CA LYS A 40 -17.60 5.63 5.34
C LYS A 40 -16.10 5.90 5.47
N ILE A 41 -15.29 4.87 5.68
CA ILE A 41 -13.88 5.04 6.00
C ILE A 41 -13.10 5.74 4.88
N GLY A 42 -13.27 5.34 3.63
CA GLY A 42 -12.60 5.97 2.49
C GLY A 42 -12.93 7.47 2.41
N THR A 43 -14.20 7.81 2.51
CA THR A 43 -14.66 9.21 2.52
C THR A 43 -14.08 9.99 3.70
N LEU A 44 -14.15 9.43 4.92
CA LEU A 44 -13.66 10.09 6.13
C LEU A 44 -12.13 10.32 6.08
N LEU A 45 -11.36 9.33 5.62
CA LEU A 45 -9.91 9.46 5.47
C LEU A 45 -9.56 10.56 4.46
N THR A 46 -10.29 10.63 3.36
CA THR A 46 -10.13 11.68 2.35
C THR A 46 -10.40 13.06 2.93
N GLU A 47 -11.55 13.26 3.59
CA GLU A 47 -11.92 14.52 4.25
C GLU A 47 -10.88 14.95 5.27
N LYS A 48 -10.40 14.03 6.11
CA LYS A 48 -9.36 14.33 7.10
C LYS A 48 -8.03 14.70 6.47
N SER A 49 -7.68 14.08 5.35
CA SER A 49 -6.46 14.39 4.61
C SER A 49 -6.54 15.76 3.96
N VAL A 50 -7.67 16.12 3.34
CA VAL A 50 -7.92 17.45 2.78
C VAL A 50 -7.83 18.51 3.89
N GLN A 51 -8.54 18.33 5.01
CA GLN A 51 -8.48 19.24 6.16
C GLN A 51 -7.05 19.39 6.70
N PHE A 52 -6.27 18.31 6.73
CA PHE A 52 -4.86 18.36 7.15
C PHE A 52 -4.01 19.20 6.19
N ILE A 53 -4.17 19.01 4.88
CA ILE A 53 -3.45 19.79 3.86
C ILE A 53 -3.79 21.27 3.98
N GLU A 54 -5.07 21.61 4.01
CA GLU A 54 -5.54 22.99 4.14
C GLU A 54 -5.00 23.68 5.40
N LYS A 55 -5.03 22.98 6.54
CA LYS A 55 -4.52 23.50 7.81
C LYS A 55 -3.02 23.73 7.81
N ASN A 56 -2.27 22.98 7.02
CA ASN A 56 -0.80 23.01 7.03
C ASN A 56 -0.18 23.62 5.77
N LYS A 57 -0.97 24.18 4.86
CA LYS A 57 -0.52 24.65 3.54
C LYS A 57 0.57 25.72 3.55
N GLU A 58 0.70 26.48 4.64
CA GLU A 58 1.70 27.55 4.77
C GLU A 58 3.05 27.07 5.33
N LYS A 59 3.20 25.79 5.62
CA LYS A 59 4.43 25.21 6.16
C LYS A 59 4.69 23.82 5.57
N PRO A 60 5.94 23.34 5.60
CA PRO A 60 6.24 21.95 5.21
C PRO A 60 5.43 20.95 6.03
N PHE A 61 4.93 19.92 5.37
CA PHE A 61 4.20 18.83 6.03
C PHE A 61 4.57 17.48 5.43
N PHE A 62 4.34 16.43 6.19
CA PHE A 62 4.38 15.05 5.77
C PHE A 62 3.01 14.42 6.05
N LEU A 63 2.37 13.85 5.04
CA LEU A 63 1.11 13.12 5.16
C LEU A 63 1.31 11.67 4.74
N TYR A 64 1.10 10.74 5.65
CA TYR A 64 1.01 9.32 5.34
C TYR A 64 -0.46 8.90 5.41
N LEU A 65 -1.08 8.73 4.24
CA LEU A 65 -2.46 8.29 4.10
C LEU A 65 -2.51 6.78 3.89
N ALA A 66 -2.69 6.05 4.99
CA ALA A 66 -2.88 4.60 4.96
C ALA A 66 -4.36 4.27 4.78
N THR A 67 -4.76 3.98 3.54
CA THR A 67 -6.14 3.63 3.22
C THR A 67 -6.47 2.21 3.64
N THR A 68 -7.77 1.90 3.86
CA THR A 68 -8.25 0.53 3.99
C THR A 68 -8.51 -0.13 2.63
N ASN A 69 -8.63 0.67 1.58
CA ASN A 69 -8.79 0.25 0.20
C ASN A 69 -7.45 -0.39 -0.27
N ILE A 70 -7.50 -1.50 -0.84
CA ILE A 70 -8.56 -2.36 -1.32
C ILE A 70 -8.58 -3.71 -0.56
N HIS A 71 -8.32 -3.67 0.74
CA HIS A 71 -8.33 -4.87 1.58
C HIS A 71 -9.78 -5.31 1.86
N HIS A 72 -10.01 -6.63 1.95
CA HIS A 72 -11.30 -7.13 2.39
C HIS A 72 -11.57 -6.79 3.88
N PRO A 73 -12.84 -6.63 4.28
CA PRO A 73 -14.07 -6.70 3.49
C PRO A 73 -14.14 -5.56 2.48
N PHE A 74 -14.67 -5.86 1.27
CA PHE A 74 -14.84 -4.83 0.24
C PHE A 74 -16.08 -4.02 0.56
N THR A 75 -15.88 -2.84 1.08
CA THR A 75 -16.92 -1.95 1.60
C THR A 75 -16.82 -0.55 0.97
N PRO A 76 -16.92 -0.45 -0.36
CA PRO A 76 -16.95 0.84 -1.01
C PRO A 76 -18.14 1.66 -0.52
N ALA A 77 -17.98 2.98 -0.43
CA ALA A 77 -19.08 3.87 -0.08
C ALA A 77 -20.25 3.69 -1.08
N PRO A 78 -21.51 3.91 -0.65
CA PRO A 78 -22.69 3.62 -1.46
C PRO A 78 -22.65 4.22 -2.86
N ARG A 79 -22.05 5.41 -3.03
CA ARG A 79 -21.92 6.08 -4.33
C ARG A 79 -21.02 5.37 -5.35
N PHE A 80 -20.17 4.44 -4.89
CA PHE A 80 -19.28 3.66 -5.77
C PHE A 80 -19.83 2.26 -6.06
N LYS A 81 -20.87 1.80 -5.37
CA LYS A 81 -21.43 0.47 -5.59
C LYS A 81 -22.02 0.35 -6.97
N GLY A 82 -21.57 -0.65 -7.73
CA GLY A 82 -21.98 -0.86 -9.13
C GLY A 82 -21.28 0.06 -10.13
N SER A 83 -20.24 0.78 -9.74
CA SER A 83 -19.47 1.63 -10.66
C SER A 83 -18.49 0.85 -11.53
N SER A 84 -18.21 -0.40 -11.19
CA SER A 84 -17.24 -1.28 -11.85
C SER A 84 -17.90 -2.58 -12.30
N GLU A 85 -17.42 -3.17 -13.40
CA GLU A 85 -17.79 -4.52 -13.83
C GLU A 85 -17.16 -5.62 -12.99
N CYS A 86 -16.19 -5.28 -12.12
CA CYS A 86 -15.45 -6.22 -11.28
C CYS A 86 -16.05 -6.37 -9.86
N GLY A 87 -17.34 -6.05 -9.70
CA GLY A 87 -18.05 -6.18 -8.44
C GLY A 87 -17.50 -5.27 -7.35
N LEU A 88 -17.77 -5.60 -6.08
CA LEU A 88 -17.36 -4.76 -4.95
C LEU A 88 -15.84 -4.53 -4.86
N TYR A 89 -15.02 -5.43 -5.38
CA TYR A 89 -13.58 -5.22 -5.45
C TYR A 89 -13.24 -4.03 -6.37
N GLY A 90 -13.77 -4.04 -7.60
CA GLY A 90 -13.55 -2.97 -8.56
C GLY A 90 -14.17 -1.64 -8.10
N ASP A 91 -15.35 -1.68 -7.49
CA ASP A 91 -15.98 -0.50 -6.88
C ASP A 91 -15.09 0.12 -5.80
N PHE A 92 -14.38 -0.72 -5.02
CA PHE A 92 -13.47 -0.28 -3.98
C PHE A 92 -12.15 0.28 -4.55
N VAL A 93 -11.73 -0.19 -5.73
CA VAL A 93 -10.63 0.42 -6.52
C VAL A 93 -11.05 1.80 -7.03
N HIS A 94 -12.27 1.95 -7.53
CA HIS A 94 -12.80 3.25 -7.97
C HIS A 94 -12.87 4.26 -6.82
N GLU A 95 -13.24 3.81 -5.62
CA GLU A 95 -13.18 4.68 -4.44
C GLU A 95 -11.74 5.11 -4.13
N LEU A 96 -10.77 4.20 -4.19
CA LEU A 96 -9.36 4.52 -3.98
C LEU A 96 -8.86 5.56 -4.98
N ASP A 97 -9.20 5.40 -6.26
CA ASP A 97 -8.84 6.36 -7.31
C ASP A 97 -9.45 7.75 -7.03
N TRP A 98 -10.73 7.79 -6.66
CA TRP A 98 -11.39 9.02 -6.23
C TRP A 98 -10.68 9.68 -5.03
N MET A 99 -10.27 8.90 -4.02
CA MET A 99 -9.54 9.42 -2.85
C MET A 99 -8.24 10.11 -3.28
N VAL A 100 -7.47 9.49 -4.16
CA VAL A 100 -6.24 10.09 -4.72
C VAL A 100 -6.57 11.35 -5.51
N GLY A 101 -7.64 11.32 -6.31
CA GLY A 101 -8.12 12.48 -7.08
C GLY A 101 -8.43 13.68 -6.19
N GLU A 102 -9.14 13.50 -5.08
CA GLU A 102 -9.47 14.57 -4.14
C GLU A 102 -8.22 15.18 -3.47
N ILE A 103 -7.22 14.34 -3.14
CA ILE A 103 -5.95 14.85 -2.60
C ILE A 103 -5.20 15.67 -3.64
N VAL A 104 -5.11 15.19 -4.87
CA VAL A 104 -4.44 15.93 -5.98
C VAL A 104 -5.15 17.25 -6.23
N LYS A 105 -6.48 17.25 -6.30
CA LYS A 105 -7.30 18.44 -6.46
C LYS A 105 -7.06 19.46 -5.33
N CYS A 106 -7.05 19.01 -4.08
CA CYS A 106 -6.78 19.88 -2.93
C CYS A 106 -5.40 20.56 -3.04
N LEU A 107 -4.37 19.80 -3.45
CA LEU A 107 -3.03 20.35 -3.66
C LEU A 107 -2.99 21.37 -4.81
N GLU A 108 -3.73 21.14 -5.88
CA GLU A 108 -3.85 22.08 -7.01
C GLU A 108 -4.55 23.38 -6.60
N GLU A 109 -5.70 23.30 -5.96
CA GLU A 109 -6.48 24.44 -5.48
C GLU A 109 -5.70 25.32 -4.50
N ASN A 110 -4.84 24.70 -3.68
CA ASN A 110 -3.98 25.41 -2.72
C ASN A 110 -2.59 25.80 -3.30
N LYS A 111 -2.35 25.62 -4.61
CA LYS A 111 -1.08 25.93 -5.29
C LYS A 111 0.14 25.21 -4.69
N LEU A 112 -0.07 24.01 -4.19
CA LEU A 112 0.95 23.15 -3.58
C LEU A 112 1.49 22.08 -4.51
N ARG A 113 0.87 21.86 -5.67
CA ARG A 113 1.17 20.76 -6.59
C ARG A 113 2.66 20.67 -6.94
N GLU A 114 3.29 21.77 -7.29
CA GLU A 114 4.69 21.82 -7.73
C GLU A 114 5.68 21.71 -6.56
N LYS A 115 5.20 21.94 -5.35
CA LYS A 115 5.98 21.88 -4.10
C LYS A 115 5.81 20.56 -3.35
N THR A 116 5.01 19.62 -3.87
CA THR A 116 4.66 18.37 -3.19
C THR A 116 5.13 17.17 -4.00
N LEU A 117 5.95 16.33 -3.39
CA LEU A 117 6.20 14.96 -3.85
C LEU A 117 5.04 14.07 -3.41
N ILE A 118 4.31 13.52 -4.36
CA ILE A 118 3.25 12.54 -4.12
C ILE A 118 3.81 11.16 -4.47
N ILE A 119 3.69 10.21 -3.55
CA ILE A 119 4.01 8.81 -3.77
C ILE A 119 2.75 7.98 -3.56
N PHE A 120 2.38 7.18 -4.56
CA PHE A 120 1.34 6.18 -4.45
C PHE A 120 1.98 4.79 -4.51
N THR A 121 1.68 3.96 -3.53
CA THR A 121 2.19 2.59 -3.46
C THR A 121 1.24 1.69 -2.67
N SER A 122 1.59 0.41 -2.55
CA SER A 122 0.89 -0.57 -1.73
C SER A 122 1.85 -1.25 -0.76
N ASP A 123 1.33 -1.80 0.33
CA ASP A 123 2.09 -2.55 1.34
C ASP A 123 2.45 -3.98 0.89
N ASN A 124 1.66 -4.56 0.00
CA ASN A 124 1.86 -5.89 -0.59
C ASN A 124 1.08 -6.05 -1.89
N GLY A 125 1.38 -7.11 -2.62
CA GLY A 125 0.63 -7.48 -3.81
C GLY A 125 -0.79 -7.95 -3.51
N GLY A 126 -1.59 -8.07 -4.54
CA GLY A 126 -2.99 -8.49 -4.45
C GLY A 126 -3.16 -9.88 -3.84
N MET A 127 -4.36 -10.14 -3.33
CA MET A 127 -4.70 -11.41 -2.72
C MET A 127 -5.78 -12.13 -3.54
N PHE A 128 -5.56 -13.41 -3.86
CA PHE A 128 -6.52 -14.22 -4.60
C PHE A 128 -7.57 -14.85 -3.68
N ASN A 129 -8.24 -14.02 -2.89
CA ASN A 129 -9.41 -14.40 -2.10
C ASN A 129 -10.68 -14.37 -2.97
N LYS A 130 -11.85 -14.64 -2.37
CA LYS A 130 -13.11 -14.69 -3.11
C LYS A 130 -13.37 -13.45 -3.98
N GLY A 131 -13.21 -12.24 -3.44
CA GLY A 131 -13.39 -11.01 -4.21
C GLY A 131 -12.36 -10.84 -5.32
N GLY A 132 -11.12 -11.27 -5.08
CA GLY A 132 -10.09 -11.33 -6.11
C GLY A 132 -10.41 -12.34 -7.21
N GLN A 133 -10.99 -13.48 -6.85
CA GLN A 133 -11.46 -14.49 -7.82
C GLN A 133 -12.64 -13.96 -8.64
N ASP A 134 -13.60 -13.30 -7.99
CA ASP A 134 -14.74 -12.69 -8.67
C ASP A 134 -14.26 -11.63 -9.67
N ALA A 135 -13.34 -10.76 -9.28
CA ALA A 135 -12.75 -9.75 -10.16
C ALA A 135 -11.97 -10.38 -11.34
N PHE A 136 -11.25 -11.47 -11.09
CA PHE A 136 -10.52 -12.20 -12.13
C PHE A 136 -11.45 -12.79 -13.19
N GLN A 137 -12.63 -13.29 -12.81
CA GLN A 137 -13.64 -13.78 -13.75
C GLN A 137 -14.15 -12.68 -14.68
N HIS A 138 -14.09 -11.42 -14.24
CA HIS A 138 -14.42 -10.24 -15.02
C HIS A 138 -13.21 -9.62 -15.76
N GLY A 139 -12.10 -10.37 -15.86
CA GLY A 139 -10.91 -9.97 -16.61
C GLY A 139 -9.91 -9.11 -15.83
N HIS A 140 -10.17 -8.78 -14.56
CA HIS A 140 -9.25 -8.00 -13.75
C HIS A 140 -8.17 -8.90 -13.10
N ARG A 141 -6.92 -8.57 -13.34
CA ARG A 141 -5.76 -9.28 -12.75
C ARG A 141 -5.07 -8.36 -11.76
N GLN A 142 -5.25 -8.59 -10.45
CA GLN A 142 -4.73 -7.75 -9.38
C GLN A 142 -3.21 -7.57 -9.42
N ASN A 143 -2.48 -8.58 -9.88
CA ASN A 143 -1.02 -8.57 -9.97
C ASN A 143 -0.54 -8.58 -11.45
N GLY A 144 -1.42 -8.29 -12.41
CA GLY A 144 -1.10 -8.43 -13.83
C GLY A 144 -0.66 -9.86 -14.15
N ASP A 145 0.46 -9.98 -14.87
CA ASP A 145 1.05 -11.27 -15.25
C ASP A 145 2.09 -11.78 -14.23
N LEU A 146 2.23 -11.12 -13.07
CA LEU A 146 3.17 -11.52 -12.04
C LEU A 146 2.66 -12.77 -11.31
N LEU A 147 3.54 -13.76 -11.15
CA LEU A 147 3.24 -14.98 -10.41
C LEU A 147 3.09 -14.69 -8.91
N GLY A 148 2.10 -15.32 -8.28
CA GLY A 148 1.89 -15.30 -6.84
C GLY A 148 1.01 -14.16 -6.36
N PHE A 149 0.82 -14.15 -5.04
CA PHE A 149 -0.10 -13.26 -4.34
C PHE A 149 0.49 -12.86 -2.99
N LYS A 150 -0.19 -11.93 -2.31
CA LYS A 150 0.10 -11.54 -0.92
C LYS A 150 0.58 -12.73 -0.08
N PHE A 151 1.54 -12.49 0.80
CA PHE A 151 2.21 -13.43 1.71
C PHE A 151 3.32 -14.29 1.10
N GLY A 152 3.41 -14.39 -0.22
CA GLY A 152 4.46 -15.15 -0.89
C GLY A 152 5.62 -14.28 -1.36
N VAL A 153 6.74 -14.93 -1.71
CA VAL A 153 7.91 -14.27 -2.29
C VAL A 153 7.93 -14.28 -3.81
N TRP A 154 6.92 -14.83 -4.46
CA TRP A 154 6.72 -14.61 -5.89
C TRP A 154 6.45 -13.13 -6.17
N GLU A 155 6.83 -12.65 -7.36
CA GLU A 155 6.72 -11.23 -7.75
C GLU A 155 5.35 -10.61 -7.45
N GLY A 156 4.26 -11.33 -7.70
CA GLY A 156 2.90 -10.85 -7.43
C GLY A 156 2.58 -10.66 -5.93
N GLY A 157 3.42 -11.16 -5.03
CA GLY A 157 3.24 -10.98 -3.59
C GLY A 157 3.81 -9.68 -3.04
N HIS A 158 4.80 -9.09 -3.72
CA HIS A 158 5.57 -7.96 -3.20
C HIS A 158 5.95 -6.90 -4.22
N ARG A 159 5.90 -7.18 -5.53
CA ARG A 159 6.15 -6.21 -6.58
C ARG A 159 4.88 -5.39 -6.81
N VAL A 160 4.79 -4.31 -6.06
CA VAL A 160 3.62 -3.43 -6.01
C VAL A 160 3.77 -2.22 -6.92
N PRO A 161 2.68 -1.55 -7.31
CA PRO A 161 2.77 -0.24 -7.96
C PRO A 161 3.57 0.73 -7.09
N PHE A 162 4.45 1.48 -7.73
CA PHE A 162 5.14 2.61 -7.12
C PHE A 162 5.13 3.76 -8.12
N ILE A 163 4.35 4.79 -7.83
CA ILE A 163 4.15 5.95 -8.70
C ILE A 163 4.55 7.19 -7.93
N ALA A 164 5.51 7.94 -8.46
CA ALA A 164 5.94 9.21 -7.89
C ALA A 164 5.61 10.36 -8.84
N LYS A 165 5.03 11.44 -8.29
CA LYS A 165 4.70 12.67 -9.02
C LYS A 165 5.26 13.87 -8.29
N TRP A 166 6.12 14.62 -8.97
CA TRP A 166 6.66 15.88 -8.48
C TRP A 166 6.92 16.81 -9.67
N PRO A 167 5.96 17.66 -10.04
CA PRO A 167 6.10 18.53 -11.20
C PRO A 167 7.36 19.41 -11.10
N GLY A 168 8.06 19.55 -12.22
CA GLY A 168 9.34 20.30 -12.28
C GLY A 168 10.56 19.56 -11.73
N LYS A 169 10.39 18.41 -11.08
CA LYS A 169 11.48 17.57 -10.56
C LYS A 169 11.49 16.18 -11.18
N ILE A 170 10.35 15.55 -11.32
CA ILE A 170 10.21 14.25 -11.97
C ILE A 170 9.66 14.46 -13.38
N LYS A 171 10.36 13.92 -14.38
CA LYS A 171 9.93 14.01 -15.77
C LYS A 171 8.60 13.26 -15.96
N PRO A 172 7.57 13.89 -16.55
CA PRO A 172 6.32 13.20 -16.85
C PRO A 172 6.51 11.95 -17.71
N ALA A 173 5.73 10.90 -17.42
CA ALA A 173 5.76 9.62 -18.12
C ALA A 173 7.15 8.93 -18.15
N SER A 174 8.05 9.30 -17.24
CA SER A 174 9.30 8.56 -17.06
C SER A 174 9.08 7.27 -16.29
N THR A 175 9.96 6.29 -16.53
CA THR A 175 10.02 5.03 -15.80
C THR A 175 11.44 4.82 -15.32
N SER A 176 11.60 4.13 -14.20
CA SER A 176 12.89 3.68 -13.68
C SER A 176 12.88 2.16 -13.54
N SER A 177 14.00 1.54 -13.89
CA SER A 177 14.24 0.10 -13.72
C SER A 177 14.94 -0.24 -12.39
N GLN A 178 15.20 0.74 -11.56
CA GLN A 178 15.92 0.57 -10.30
C GLN A 178 15.15 -0.32 -9.33
N LEU A 179 15.88 -1.23 -8.69
CA LEU A 179 15.33 -2.06 -7.61
C LEU A 179 15.22 -1.20 -6.35
N ILE A 180 13.99 -0.98 -5.90
CA ILE A 180 13.69 -0.19 -4.69
C ILE A 180 12.79 -0.99 -3.75
N SER A 181 12.77 -0.61 -2.48
CA SER A 181 11.93 -1.20 -1.44
C SER A 181 11.24 -0.13 -0.62
N GLY A 182 10.12 -0.46 0.01
CA GLY A 182 9.43 0.46 0.92
C GLY A 182 10.30 0.94 2.09
N VAL A 183 11.27 0.15 2.53
CA VAL A 183 12.23 0.56 3.58
C VAL A 183 13.13 1.72 3.14
N ASP A 184 13.32 1.91 1.84
CA ASP A 184 14.19 2.96 1.29
C ASP A 184 13.60 4.37 1.46
N LEU A 185 12.32 4.47 1.77
CA LEU A 185 11.68 5.76 1.98
C LEU A 185 12.27 6.52 3.17
N LEU A 186 12.78 5.84 4.20
CA LEU A 186 13.40 6.51 5.34
C LEU A 186 14.66 7.30 4.91
N ALA A 187 15.62 6.64 4.28
CA ALA A 187 16.84 7.30 3.80
C ALA A 187 16.56 8.34 2.71
N THR A 188 15.55 8.06 1.86
CA THR A 188 15.14 8.96 0.79
C THR A 188 14.53 10.25 1.35
N PHE A 189 13.65 10.17 2.34
CA PHE A 189 13.05 11.35 2.97
C PHE A 189 14.07 12.11 3.82
N ALA A 190 15.02 11.42 4.47
CA ALA A 190 16.12 12.08 5.14
C ALA A 190 16.96 12.92 4.17
N ALA A 191 17.34 12.33 3.04
CA ALA A 191 18.07 13.06 1.99
C ALA A 191 17.25 14.23 1.41
N LEU A 192 15.96 14.02 1.17
CA LEU A 192 15.06 15.06 0.67
C LEU A 192 14.92 16.26 1.62
N THR A 193 14.98 16.02 2.91
CA THR A 193 14.83 17.03 3.97
C THR A 193 16.17 17.47 4.56
N GLU A 194 17.29 17.07 3.95
CA GLU A 194 18.66 17.38 4.40
C GLU A 194 18.93 16.98 5.85
N GLN A 195 18.27 15.89 6.30
CA GLN A 195 18.48 15.35 7.63
C GLN A 195 19.60 14.31 7.61
N ASN A 196 20.53 14.43 8.54
CA ASN A 196 21.58 13.44 8.74
C ASN A 196 21.08 12.36 9.70
N ILE A 197 20.99 11.11 9.23
CA ILE A 197 20.63 9.96 10.05
C ILE A 197 21.86 9.07 10.14
N GLU A 198 22.21 8.66 11.34
CA GLU A 198 23.30 7.72 11.59
C GLU A 198 23.08 6.42 10.79
N SER A 199 24.10 5.91 10.13
CA SER A 199 24.02 4.73 9.25
C SER A 199 23.42 3.51 9.93
N GLU A 200 23.71 3.33 11.23
CA GLU A 200 23.17 2.23 12.03
C GLU A 200 21.64 2.28 12.18
N LYS A 201 21.06 3.47 12.14
CA LYS A 201 19.60 3.67 12.22
C LYS A 201 18.90 3.50 10.87
N LEU A 202 19.63 3.52 9.76
CA LEU A 202 19.09 3.31 8.43
C LEU A 202 18.86 1.82 8.12
N ALA A 203 19.56 0.92 8.81
CA ALA A 203 19.50 -0.53 8.56
C ALA A 203 19.63 -0.83 7.05
N ASP A 204 18.60 -1.43 6.44
CA ASP A 204 18.58 -1.79 5.02
C ASP A 204 18.11 -0.65 4.10
N SER A 205 17.84 0.54 4.63
CA SER A 205 17.31 1.68 3.88
C SER A 205 18.42 2.37 3.10
N ILE A 206 18.23 2.57 1.80
CA ILE A 206 19.12 3.36 0.95
C ILE A 206 18.37 4.56 0.36
N ASN A 207 19.12 5.61 0.05
CA ASN A 207 18.54 6.79 -0.60
C ASN A 207 18.26 6.49 -2.08
N VAL A 208 16.99 6.42 -2.45
CA VAL A 208 16.53 6.20 -3.84
C VAL A 208 16.01 7.50 -4.50
N LEU A 209 16.21 8.66 -3.90
CA LEU A 209 15.85 9.94 -4.52
C LEU A 209 16.41 10.10 -5.93
N PRO A 210 17.65 9.68 -6.24
CA PRO A 210 18.17 9.73 -7.62
C PRO A 210 17.31 8.95 -8.61
N ALA A 211 16.75 7.81 -8.22
CA ALA A 211 15.86 7.01 -9.09
C ALA A 211 14.50 7.65 -9.32
N LEU A 212 14.06 8.56 -8.44
CA LEU A 212 12.80 9.27 -8.60
C LEU A 212 12.91 10.46 -9.55
N ILE A 213 14.05 11.15 -9.56
CA ILE A 213 14.25 12.39 -10.34
C ILE A 213 15.00 12.18 -11.66
N ALA A 214 15.72 11.07 -11.78
CA ALA A 214 16.49 10.70 -12.98
C ALA A 214 16.63 9.17 -13.02
N GLU A 215 17.17 8.62 -14.12
CA GLU A 215 17.59 7.22 -14.18
C GLU A 215 19.09 7.13 -13.90
N PRO A 216 19.53 6.62 -12.75
CA PRO A 216 20.93 6.46 -12.44
C PRO A 216 21.63 5.49 -13.41
N ALA A 217 22.85 5.77 -13.78
CA ALA A 217 23.66 4.96 -14.68
C ALA A 217 24.03 3.58 -14.09
N ALA A 218 24.04 3.47 -12.75
CA ALA A 218 24.33 2.25 -12.02
C ALA A 218 23.17 1.90 -11.08
N PRO A 219 22.97 0.60 -10.77
CA PRO A 219 22.00 0.19 -9.78
C PRO A 219 22.27 0.83 -8.41
N LEU A 220 21.24 1.41 -7.80
CA LEU A 220 21.32 1.94 -6.43
C LEU A 220 21.30 0.80 -5.40
N ARG A 221 20.64 -0.30 -5.74
CA ARG A 221 20.56 -1.54 -4.96
C ARG A 221 20.84 -2.71 -5.89
N ASP A 222 21.72 -3.61 -5.49
CA ASP A 222 22.07 -4.79 -6.28
C ASP A 222 21.18 -6.01 -5.95
N HIS A 223 20.65 -6.08 -4.74
CA HIS A 223 19.80 -7.18 -4.31
C HIS A 223 18.73 -6.76 -3.30
N LEU A 224 17.73 -7.62 -3.11
CA LEU A 224 16.68 -7.48 -2.12
C LEU A 224 16.40 -8.84 -1.47
N ILE A 225 16.40 -8.87 -0.14
CA ILE A 225 16.00 -10.04 0.63
C ILE A 225 14.50 -9.94 0.95
N LEU A 226 13.79 -11.04 0.71
CA LEU A 226 12.35 -11.14 0.90
C LEU A 226 12.02 -12.30 1.84
N SER A 227 11.09 -12.07 2.76
CA SER A 227 10.59 -13.07 3.70
C SER A 227 9.12 -13.37 3.43
N PRO A 228 8.75 -14.62 3.16
CA PRO A 228 7.35 -14.99 3.07
C PRO A 228 6.72 -15.09 4.47
N ARG A 229 5.39 -15.04 4.52
CA ARG A 229 4.69 -15.08 5.82
C ARG A 229 4.72 -16.45 6.50
N TYR A 230 4.60 -17.52 5.73
CA TYR A 230 4.35 -18.87 6.26
C TYR A 230 5.52 -19.83 6.10
N SER A 231 6.71 -19.31 5.82
CA SER A 231 7.94 -20.09 5.72
C SER A 231 9.09 -19.36 6.40
N SER A 232 10.04 -20.11 6.90
CA SER A 232 11.26 -19.58 7.53
C SER A 232 12.39 -19.30 6.54
N HIS A 233 12.22 -19.64 5.26
CA HIS A 233 13.26 -19.36 4.27
C HIS A 233 13.24 -17.89 3.84
N LEU A 234 14.40 -17.35 3.55
CA LEU A 234 14.55 -16.05 2.91
C LEU A 234 14.79 -16.27 1.42
N SER A 235 14.28 -15.37 0.61
CA SER A 235 14.48 -15.36 -0.83
C SER A 235 15.30 -14.16 -1.24
N LEU A 236 16.07 -14.31 -2.31
CA LEU A 236 16.97 -13.28 -2.84
C LEU A 236 16.51 -12.88 -4.26
N ARG A 237 16.25 -11.58 -4.44
CA ARG A 237 16.11 -10.95 -5.74
C ARG A 237 17.42 -10.26 -6.13
N GLN A 238 17.99 -10.60 -7.29
CA GLN A 238 19.18 -9.93 -7.82
C GLN A 238 19.09 -9.80 -9.34
N GLY A 239 19.11 -8.59 -9.83
CA GLY A 239 18.91 -8.32 -11.27
C GLY A 239 17.62 -8.96 -11.78
N LYS A 240 17.71 -9.84 -12.74
CA LYS A 240 16.57 -10.60 -13.31
C LYS A 240 16.27 -11.91 -12.57
N TRP A 241 17.07 -12.28 -11.58
CA TRP A 241 16.98 -13.57 -10.90
C TRP A 241 16.25 -13.45 -9.57
N MET A 242 15.44 -14.46 -9.28
CA MET A 242 14.82 -14.69 -7.98
C MET A 242 15.24 -16.08 -7.51
N TYR A 243 15.95 -16.14 -6.39
CA TYR A 243 16.31 -17.40 -5.73
C TYR A 243 15.38 -17.66 -4.55
N ILE A 244 14.66 -18.77 -4.57
CA ILE A 244 13.75 -19.23 -3.52
C ILE A 244 14.25 -20.60 -3.06
N PRO A 245 14.82 -20.72 -1.83
CA PRO A 245 15.42 -21.98 -1.36
C PRO A 245 14.36 -22.97 -0.83
N ALA A 246 13.21 -23.05 -1.47
CA ALA A 246 12.10 -23.94 -1.11
C ALA A 246 11.18 -24.22 -2.30
N PRO A 247 10.44 -25.33 -2.28
CA PRO A 247 9.39 -25.57 -3.26
C PRO A 247 8.22 -24.60 -2.99
N GLY A 248 8.00 -23.63 -3.89
CA GLY A 248 6.91 -22.66 -3.80
C GLY A 248 7.26 -21.34 -3.09
N GLY A 249 6.32 -20.41 -3.13
CA GLY A 249 6.53 -19.03 -2.69
C GLY A 249 6.30 -18.74 -1.20
N GLY A 250 6.02 -19.73 -0.37
CA GLY A 250 5.80 -19.57 1.07
C GLY A 250 4.53 -18.81 1.48
N GLY A 251 3.64 -18.51 0.53
CA GLY A 251 2.31 -17.95 0.79
C GLY A 251 1.28 -19.04 1.05
N PHE A 252 0.12 -18.69 1.62
CA PHE A 252 -0.92 -19.68 1.94
C PHE A 252 -1.76 -20.11 0.72
N THR A 253 -1.70 -19.41 -0.38
CA THR A 253 -2.41 -19.76 -1.61
C THR A 253 -1.80 -20.97 -2.32
N GLY A 254 -0.84 -21.64 -1.67
CA GLY A 254 -0.28 -22.89 -2.15
C GLY A 254 0.26 -22.79 -3.57
N SER A 255 0.91 -21.69 -3.87
CA SER A 255 1.44 -21.46 -5.21
C SER A 255 2.47 -22.51 -5.56
N LYS A 256 1.96 -23.61 -6.10
CA LYS A 256 2.74 -24.41 -7.02
C LYS A 256 2.86 -23.58 -8.29
N PRO A 257 4.02 -23.56 -8.93
CA PRO A 257 4.17 -22.95 -10.24
C PRO A 257 3.19 -23.57 -11.22
#